data_d137a846fde4568f5d6bbc0c67653b6a
#
_entry.id   d137a846fde4568f5d6bbc0c67653b6a
#
_cell.length_a   1.000
_cell.length_b   1.000
_cell.length_c   1.000
_cell.angle_alpha   90.00
_cell.angle_beta   90.00
_cell.angle_gamma   90.00
#
_symmetry.space_group_name_H-M   'P 1'
#
loop_
_entity.id
_entity.type
_entity.pdbx_description
1 polymer ?
#
loop_
_entity_poly.entity_id
_entity_poly.type
_entity_poly.pdbx_seq_one_letter_code
_entity_poly.pdbx_strand_id
1 'polypeptide(L)'
;VSAVATFAVALPATWIVSRYAFAGRRVLIALMTVPFLLPTVVVGAAFLALLPDSLHYTAAAIIFAHAYFNIAVVVRVVGARWEQLDPQLGDAARTLGASPLAAARTVTLPLLRSAATSAFGIIFLFCFSSYGIVRILGGPAVSTVETEIYVRAVVFGDMDGAVALSMLQMIVLIALIAMWGTRRDRTPAVTPATHLRRATSPRACRTIRLVAGAMVVITCAPMVAVVLRSVWVRGHFSSAGWAALTTSDTALAVFTSLAYAVVAAVITIVVAISATVASTYDSKRMALVATLTSLPLTISAVTIGLGMLIAFDTPPFAFRSSWFITPIAHALVAVPLALRTVMPVARDIPPTLAHAAATLGARPLASWLTIDWPLLKRATASAGALAFAVSIGEFGATSFLTRRASETTPIQISRLLGRPGDTNQLTAYMLATLLIAVCVAVVLIIDRDRMVKQ
;
A
#
# COMPACT_ATOMS: atom_id res chain seq x y z
N VAL A 1 14.84 4.39 -12.01
CA VAL A 1 15.29 2.99 -12.15
C VAL A 1 14.26 2.05 -11.53
N SER A 2 13.89 2.18 -10.24
CA SER A 2 12.96 1.26 -9.54
C SER A 2 11.62 1.08 -10.27
N ALA A 3 11.01 2.16 -10.81
CA ALA A 3 9.76 2.06 -11.55
C ALA A 3 9.92 1.22 -12.83
N VAL A 4 11.02 1.38 -13.56
CA VAL A 4 11.31 0.57 -14.76
C VAL A 4 11.52 -0.90 -14.38
N ALA A 5 12.28 -1.18 -13.32
CA ALA A 5 12.48 -2.53 -12.79
C ALA A 5 11.15 -3.20 -12.41
N THR A 6 10.24 -2.44 -11.75
CA THR A 6 8.90 -2.92 -11.41
C THR A 6 8.14 -3.36 -12.67
N PHE A 7 8.14 -2.55 -13.73
CA PHE A 7 7.47 -2.91 -14.97
C PHE A 7 8.09 -4.15 -15.61
N ALA A 8 9.42 -4.25 -15.64
CA ALA A 8 10.10 -5.41 -16.20
C ALA A 8 9.69 -6.73 -15.51
N VAL A 9 9.58 -6.71 -14.18
CA VAL A 9 9.17 -7.88 -13.38
C VAL A 9 7.66 -8.15 -13.49
N ALA A 10 6.82 -7.11 -13.45
CA ALA A 10 5.37 -7.27 -13.34
C ALA A 10 4.66 -7.50 -14.68
N LEU A 11 5.17 -6.97 -15.81
CA LEU A 11 4.48 -7.06 -17.11
C LEU A 11 4.21 -8.49 -17.58
N PRO A 12 5.15 -9.46 -17.47
CA PRO A 12 4.86 -10.85 -17.87
C PRO A 12 3.71 -11.45 -17.09
N ALA A 13 3.68 -11.21 -15.78
CA ALA A 13 2.60 -11.67 -14.91
C ALA A 13 1.28 -10.95 -15.23
N THR A 14 1.32 -9.63 -15.41
CA THR A 14 0.15 -8.83 -15.81
C THR A 14 -0.45 -9.36 -17.11
N TRP A 15 0.39 -9.69 -18.08
CA TRP A 15 -0.05 -10.26 -19.35
C TRP A 15 -0.79 -11.59 -19.18
N ILE A 16 -0.24 -12.55 -18.42
CA ILE A 16 -0.90 -13.86 -18.24
C ILE A 16 -2.21 -13.74 -17.47
N VAL A 17 -2.26 -12.93 -16.41
CA VAL A 17 -3.48 -12.80 -15.60
C VAL A 17 -4.59 -11.99 -16.31
N SER A 18 -4.22 -11.08 -17.23
CA SER A 18 -5.20 -10.26 -17.95
C SER A 18 -5.71 -10.91 -19.24
N ARG A 19 -5.03 -11.94 -19.75
CA ARG A 19 -5.37 -12.56 -21.04
C ARG A 19 -5.84 -14.00 -20.94
N TYR A 20 -5.45 -14.73 -19.91
CA TYR A 20 -5.72 -16.16 -19.82
C TYR A 20 -6.52 -16.54 -18.57
N ALA A 21 -7.51 -17.43 -18.80
CA ALA A 21 -8.17 -18.15 -17.72
C ALA A 21 -7.38 -19.44 -17.41
N PHE A 22 -6.89 -19.58 -16.19
CA PHE A 22 -6.18 -20.75 -15.69
C PHE A 22 -6.47 -21.00 -14.22
N ALA A 23 -6.32 -22.25 -13.79
CA ALA A 23 -6.49 -22.61 -12.38
C ALA A 23 -5.46 -21.88 -11.50
N GLY A 24 -5.92 -21.27 -10.40
CA GLY A 24 -5.05 -20.49 -9.50
C GLY A 24 -4.83 -19.03 -9.90
N ARG A 25 -5.42 -18.54 -11.00
CA ARG A 25 -5.31 -17.12 -11.42
C ARG A 25 -5.66 -16.14 -10.29
N ARG A 26 -6.75 -16.38 -9.57
CA ARG A 26 -7.18 -15.52 -8.45
C ARG A 26 -6.17 -15.53 -7.31
N VAL A 27 -5.67 -16.70 -6.96
CA VAL A 27 -4.64 -16.87 -5.92
C VAL A 27 -3.36 -16.13 -6.31
N LEU A 28 -2.94 -16.23 -7.57
CA LEU A 28 -1.76 -15.53 -8.07
C LEU A 28 -1.93 -14.00 -7.97
N ILE A 29 -3.08 -13.46 -8.35
CA ILE A 29 -3.38 -12.02 -8.21
C ILE A 29 -3.37 -11.60 -6.74
N ALA A 30 -3.97 -12.39 -5.86
CA ALA A 30 -3.95 -12.15 -4.41
C ALA A 30 -2.50 -12.15 -3.87
N LEU A 31 -1.70 -13.17 -4.19
CA LEU A 31 -0.29 -13.24 -3.80
C LEU A 31 0.52 -12.04 -4.28
N MET A 32 0.36 -11.61 -5.53
CA MET A 32 1.04 -10.42 -6.05
C MET A 32 0.57 -9.11 -5.39
N THR A 33 -0.57 -9.12 -4.70
CA THR A 33 -1.09 -7.97 -3.98
C THR A 33 -0.55 -7.87 -2.55
N VAL A 34 -0.22 -9.00 -1.92
CA VAL A 34 0.27 -9.06 -0.53
C VAL A 34 1.47 -8.14 -0.28
N PRO A 35 2.53 -8.13 -1.11
CA PRO A 35 3.69 -7.27 -0.90
C PRO A 35 3.35 -5.79 -0.68
N PHE A 36 2.36 -5.28 -1.39
CA PHE A 36 1.92 -3.88 -1.31
C PHE A 36 1.22 -3.53 0.02
N LEU A 37 0.71 -4.54 0.71
CA LEU A 37 0.03 -4.37 2.01
C LEU A 37 0.97 -4.60 3.19
N LEU A 38 2.17 -5.12 2.93
CA LEU A 38 3.17 -5.30 3.98
C LEU A 38 3.74 -3.95 4.43
N PRO A 39 4.03 -3.78 5.73
CA PRO A 39 4.80 -2.64 6.22
C PRO A 39 6.13 -2.51 5.47
N THR A 40 6.49 -1.28 5.09
CA THR A 40 7.73 -1.03 4.33
C THR A 40 9.01 -1.46 5.06
N VAL A 41 9.00 -1.40 6.40
CA VAL A 41 10.05 -1.94 7.27
C VAL A 41 10.16 -3.46 7.14
N VAL A 42 9.03 -4.16 7.08
CA VAL A 42 9.00 -5.63 6.91
C VAL A 42 9.54 -6.02 5.53
N VAL A 43 9.19 -5.26 4.49
CA VAL A 43 9.77 -5.46 3.14
C VAL A 43 11.28 -5.26 3.17
N GLY A 44 11.77 -4.21 3.83
CA GLY A 44 13.21 -4.00 4.03
C GLY A 44 13.88 -5.16 4.76
N ALA A 45 13.32 -5.62 5.87
CA ALA A 45 13.80 -6.78 6.63
C ALA A 45 13.79 -8.07 5.79
N ALA A 46 12.76 -8.26 4.95
CA ALA A 46 12.64 -9.43 4.09
C ALA A 46 13.75 -9.49 3.04
N PHE A 47 14.14 -8.37 2.49
CA PHE A 47 15.27 -8.31 1.55
C PHE A 47 16.61 -8.43 2.23
N LEU A 48 16.80 -7.95 3.48
CA LEU A 48 17.98 -8.27 4.27
C LEU A 48 18.06 -9.77 4.61
N ALA A 49 16.92 -10.43 4.84
CA ALA A 49 16.89 -11.86 5.10
C ALA A 49 17.22 -12.71 3.87
N LEU A 50 16.80 -12.25 2.66
CA LEU A 50 16.87 -12.99 1.41
C LEU A 50 18.17 -12.78 0.66
N LEU A 51 18.67 -11.54 0.60
CA LEU A 51 19.82 -11.18 -0.20
C LEU A 51 21.15 -11.60 0.46
N PRO A 52 22.18 -11.93 -0.31
CA PRO A 52 23.53 -12.16 0.23
C PRO A 52 24.11 -10.85 0.77
N ASP A 53 25.03 -10.95 1.73
CA ASP A 53 25.64 -9.81 2.43
C ASP A 53 26.30 -8.81 1.48
N SER A 54 26.82 -9.27 0.33
CA SER A 54 27.43 -8.42 -0.71
C SER A 54 26.45 -7.43 -1.36
N LEU A 55 25.15 -7.71 -1.27
CA LEU A 55 24.09 -6.81 -1.78
C LEU A 55 23.44 -5.97 -0.68
N HIS A 56 23.76 -6.22 0.60
CA HIS A 56 23.23 -5.42 1.69
C HIS A 56 23.71 -3.96 1.57
N TYR A 57 22.84 -3.04 1.93
CA TYR A 57 23.11 -1.59 1.94
C TYR A 57 23.50 -1.02 0.57
N THR A 58 22.98 -1.61 -0.51
CA THR A 58 23.20 -1.16 -1.89
C THR A 58 21.94 -0.60 -2.53
N ALA A 59 22.12 0.26 -3.54
CA ALA A 59 21.01 0.73 -4.36
C ALA A 59 20.27 -0.42 -5.09
N ALA A 60 20.98 -1.52 -5.41
CA ALA A 60 20.36 -2.69 -6.04
C ALA A 60 19.33 -3.36 -5.11
N ALA A 61 19.65 -3.54 -3.82
CA ALA A 61 18.72 -4.09 -2.84
C ALA A 61 17.45 -3.23 -2.74
N ILE A 62 17.59 -1.91 -2.72
CA ILE A 62 16.45 -0.97 -2.71
C ILE A 62 15.61 -1.11 -3.98
N ILE A 63 16.25 -1.20 -5.15
CA ILE A 63 15.55 -1.37 -6.44
C ILE A 63 14.75 -2.67 -6.46
N PHE A 64 15.31 -3.78 -5.98
CA PHE A 64 14.60 -5.07 -5.90
C PHE A 64 13.42 -5.00 -4.93
N ALA A 65 13.60 -4.42 -3.75
CA ALA A 65 12.54 -4.26 -2.77
C ALA A 65 11.42 -3.33 -3.28
N HIS A 66 11.75 -2.23 -3.96
CA HIS A 66 10.77 -1.36 -4.61
C HIS A 66 10.02 -2.08 -5.74
N ALA A 67 10.72 -2.85 -6.57
CA ALA A 67 10.09 -3.62 -7.64
C ALA A 67 9.09 -4.63 -7.06
N TYR A 68 9.50 -5.38 -6.04
CA TYR A 68 8.66 -6.32 -5.31
C TYR A 68 7.41 -5.66 -4.72
N PHE A 69 7.58 -4.57 -3.98
CA PHE A 69 6.50 -3.84 -3.33
C PHE A 69 5.45 -3.33 -4.33
N ASN A 70 5.90 -2.83 -5.48
CA ASN A 70 5.04 -2.16 -6.44
C ASN A 70 4.46 -3.08 -7.55
N ILE A 71 4.73 -4.39 -7.56
CA ILE A 71 4.15 -5.34 -8.54
C ILE A 71 2.63 -5.20 -8.62
N ALA A 72 1.98 -5.09 -7.46
CA ALA A 72 0.52 -4.95 -7.35
C ALA A 72 -0.04 -3.76 -8.14
N VAL A 73 0.68 -2.64 -8.20
CA VAL A 73 0.25 -1.43 -8.91
C VAL A 73 0.15 -1.70 -10.40
N VAL A 74 1.16 -2.34 -11.00
CA VAL A 74 1.13 -2.69 -12.44
C VAL A 74 0.00 -3.67 -12.73
N VAL A 75 -0.11 -4.74 -11.93
CA VAL A 75 -1.13 -5.78 -12.11
C VAL A 75 -2.55 -5.19 -12.01
N ARG A 76 -2.79 -4.29 -11.06
CA ARG A 76 -4.11 -3.69 -10.85
C ARG A 76 -4.44 -2.61 -11.87
N VAL A 77 -3.52 -1.69 -12.17
CA VAL A 77 -3.79 -0.54 -13.03
C VAL A 77 -3.70 -0.92 -14.50
N VAL A 78 -2.57 -1.52 -14.90
CA VAL A 78 -2.37 -1.93 -16.30
C VAL A 78 -3.18 -3.17 -16.62
N GLY A 79 -3.24 -4.13 -15.69
CA GLY A 79 -3.99 -5.38 -15.86
C GLY A 79 -5.48 -5.15 -16.06
N ALA A 80 -6.11 -4.30 -15.24
CA ALA A 80 -7.52 -3.95 -15.37
C ALA A 80 -7.83 -3.35 -16.74
N ARG A 81 -6.96 -2.46 -17.26
CA ARG A 81 -7.11 -1.91 -18.60
C ARG A 81 -6.90 -2.97 -19.68
N TRP A 82 -5.93 -3.86 -19.49
CA TRP A 82 -5.64 -4.93 -20.44
C TRP A 82 -6.80 -5.94 -20.56
N GLU A 83 -7.46 -6.28 -19.46
CA GLU A 83 -8.65 -7.14 -19.45
C GLU A 83 -9.83 -6.57 -20.26
N GLN A 84 -9.94 -5.23 -20.34
CA GLN A 84 -10.98 -4.54 -21.10
C GLN A 84 -10.67 -4.44 -22.60
N LEU A 85 -9.44 -4.71 -23.03
CA LEU A 85 -9.08 -4.65 -24.45
C LEU A 85 -9.61 -5.87 -25.19
N ASP A 86 -10.36 -5.62 -26.28
CA ASP A 86 -10.83 -6.68 -27.17
C ASP A 86 -9.63 -7.43 -27.79
N PRO A 87 -9.52 -8.75 -27.56
CA PRO A 87 -8.50 -9.57 -28.17
C PRO A 87 -8.53 -9.55 -29.70
N GLN A 88 -9.69 -9.33 -30.32
CA GLN A 88 -9.85 -9.31 -31.76
C GLN A 88 -9.02 -8.21 -32.44
N LEU A 89 -8.74 -7.10 -31.75
CA LEU A 89 -7.89 -6.03 -32.27
C LEU A 89 -6.47 -6.52 -32.61
N GLY A 90 -5.91 -7.34 -31.73
CA GLY A 90 -4.60 -7.95 -31.97
C GLY A 90 -4.63 -9.04 -33.03
N ASP A 91 -5.72 -9.80 -33.10
CA ASP A 91 -5.91 -10.85 -34.10
C ASP A 91 -6.13 -10.24 -35.50
N ALA A 92 -6.89 -9.14 -35.61
CA ALA A 92 -7.05 -8.39 -36.87
C ALA A 92 -5.71 -7.87 -37.42
N ALA A 93 -4.84 -7.32 -36.55
CA ALA A 93 -3.50 -6.91 -36.96
C ALA A 93 -2.67 -8.09 -37.49
N ARG A 94 -2.81 -9.27 -36.89
CA ARG A 94 -2.11 -10.49 -37.33
C ARG A 94 -2.66 -11.04 -38.68
N THR A 95 -3.96 -10.96 -38.91
CA THR A 95 -4.54 -11.32 -40.23
C THR A 95 -4.05 -10.39 -41.33
N LEU A 96 -3.73 -9.14 -40.98
CA LEU A 96 -3.08 -8.17 -41.90
C LEU A 96 -1.56 -8.36 -42.03
N GLY A 97 -1.02 -9.48 -41.55
CA GLY A 97 0.41 -9.83 -41.67
C GLY A 97 1.32 -9.31 -40.56
N ALA A 98 0.83 -8.66 -39.50
CA ALA A 98 1.66 -8.22 -38.42
C ALA A 98 2.19 -9.42 -37.60
N SER A 99 3.49 -9.42 -37.30
CA SER A 99 4.06 -10.36 -36.34
C SER A 99 3.48 -10.14 -34.94
N PRO A 100 3.53 -11.12 -34.01
CA PRO A 100 3.02 -10.93 -32.65
C PRO A 100 3.63 -9.73 -31.94
N LEU A 101 4.93 -9.45 -32.15
CA LEU A 101 5.61 -8.29 -31.59
C LEU A 101 5.16 -6.98 -32.25
N ALA A 102 4.95 -6.97 -33.56
CA ALA A 102 4.43 -5.82 -34.28
C ALA A 102 3.01 -5.50 -33.80
N ALA A 103 2.09 -6.48 -33.71
CA ALA A 103 0.76 -6.29 -33.18
C ALA A 103 0.76 -5.78 -31.72
N ALA A 104 1.68 -6.28 -30.89
CA ALA A 104 1.85 -5.76 -29.53
C ALA A 104 2.29 -4.29 -29.50
N ARG A 105 3.23 -3.89 -30.37
CA ARG A 105 3.76 -2.51 -30.43
C ARG A 105 2.80 -1.52 -31.06
N THR A 106 2.07 -1.93 -32.12
CA THR A 106 1.22 -1.03 -32.90
C THR A 106 -0.22 -0.95 -32.38
N VAL A 107 -0.71 -1.99 -31.68
CA VAL A 107 -2.10 -2.06 -31.18
C VAL A 107 -2.14 -2.07 -29.67
N THR A 108 -1.54 -3.08 -29.02
CA THR A 108 -1.71 -3.29 -27.58
C THR A 108 -1.05 -2.19 -26.75
N LEU A 109 0.22 -1.86 -27.05
CA LEU A 109 1.00 -0.88 -26.26
C LEU A 109 0.43 0.54 -26.35
N PRO A 110 0.00 1.07 -27.52
CA PRO A 110 -0.68 2.37 -27.59
C PRO A 110 -1.96 2.42 -26.78
N LEU A 111 -2.77 1.36 -26.78
CA LEU A 111 -4.02 1.27 -26.00
C LEU A 111 -3.78 1.16 -24.49
N LEU A 112 -2.64 0.61 -24.06
CA LEU A 112 -2.22 0.53 -22.66
C LEU A 112 -1.43 1.74 -22.18
N ARG A 113 -0.99 2.64 -23.09
CA ARG A 113 -0.07 3.74 -22.78
C ARG A 113 -0.56 4.60 -21.61
N SER A 114 -1.84 4.92 -21.59
CA SER A 114 -2.44 5.73 -20.54
C SER A 114 -2.40 5.03 -19.18
N ALA A 115 -2.82 3.77 -19.10
CA ALA A 115 -2.74 2.98 -17.88
C ALA A 115 -1.28 2.76 -17.43
N ALA A 116 -0.37 2.52 -18.39
CA ALA A 116 1.05 2.36 -18.10
C ALA A 116 1.68 3.65 -17.54
N THR A 117 1.37 4.81 -18.13
CA THR A 117 1.87 6.10 -17.62
C THR A 117 1.28 6.43 -16.24
N SER A 118 0.02 6.13 -16.00
CA SER A 118 -0.61 6.28 -14.68
C SER A 118 0.04 5.38 -13.63
N ALA A 119 0.23 4.09 -13.97
CA ALA A 119 0.93 3.15 -13.07
C ALA A 119 2.37 3.59 -12.80
N PHE A 120 3.10 4.06 -13.82
CA PHE A 120 4.46 4.57 -13.68
C PHE A 120 4.50 5.76 -12.72
N GLY A 121 3.56 6.72 -12.87
CA GLY A 121 3.47 7.87 -11.97
C GLY A 121 3.22 7.45 -10.51
N ILE A 122 2.30 6.52 -10.27
CA ILE A 122 2.02 6.00 -8.94
C ILE A 122 3.26 5.31 -8.33
N ILE A 123 3.92 4.43 -9.11
CA ILE A 123 5.13 3.73 -8.65
C ILE A 123 6.26 4.73 -8.38
N PHE A 124 6.42 5.73 -9.24
CA PHE A 124 7.42 6.76 -9.04
C PHE A 124 7.19 7.51 -7.73
N LEU A 125 5.94 7.91 -7.44
CA LEU A 125 5.58 8.56 -6.17
C LEU A 125 5.90 7.67 -4.97
N PHE A 126 5.53 6.38 -4.99
CA PHE A 126 5.85 5.45 -3.90
C PHE A 126 7.35 5.21 -3.72
N CYS A 127 8.13 5.16 -4.81
CA CYS A 127 9.57 5.02 -4.71
C CYS A 127 10.24 6.32 -4.21
N PHE A 128 9.71 7.49 -4.61
CA PHE A 128 10.23 8.80 -4.23
C PHE A 128 9.98 9.11 -2.75
N SER A 129 8.79 8.74 -2.23
CA SER A 129 8.42 8.87 -0.82
C SER A 129 8.68 7.61 0.01
N SER A 130 9.64 6.77 -0.41
CA SER A 130 9.97 5.54 0.30
C SER A 130 10.93 5.79 1.45
N TYR A 131 10.42 5.76 2.67
CA TYR A 131 11.21 5.87 3.89
C TYR A 131 11.64 4.48 4.43
N GLY A 132 10.69 3.61 4.76
CA GLY A 132 10.97 2.38 5.51
C GLY A 132 11.90 1.40 4.78
N ILE A 133 11.71 1.18 3.48
CA ILE A 133 12.59 0.32 2.68
C ILE A 133 14.01 0.89 2.66
N VAL A 134 14.14 2.19 2.39
CA VAL A 134 15.46 2.83 2.29
C VAL A 134 16.14 2.94 3.64
N ARG A 135 15.40 3.18 4.72
CA ARG A 135 15.93 3.23 6.10
C ARG A 135 16.57 1.90 6.52
N ILE A 136 16.02 0.78 6.06
CA ILE A 136 16.52 -0.56 6.39
C ILE A 136 17.62 -1.01 5.41
N LEU A 137 17.45 -0.80 4.09
CA LEU A 137 18.35 -1.34 3.07
C LEU A 137 19.41 -0.37 2.58
N GLY A 138 19.26 0.94 2.82
CA GLY A 138 20.21 1.96 2.34
C GLY A 138 21.46 2.10 3.20
N GLY A 139 21.34 1.83 4.50
CA GLY A 139 22.45 2.01 5.43
C GLY A 139 23.03 3.43 5.37
N PRO A 140 24.35 3.59 5.58
CA PRO A 140 25.01 4.89 5.46
C PRO A 140 25.32 5.29 4.02
N ALA A 141 25.27 4.35 3.06
CA ALA A 141 25.76 4.57 1.70
C ALA A 141 24.70 5.12 0.75
N VAL A 142 23.40 4.84 0.99
CA VAL A 142 22.31 5.24 0.11
C VAL A 142 21.21 5.88 0.91
N SER A 143 20.99 7.18 0.70
CA SER A 143 19.91 7.95 1.30
C SER A 143 18.93 8.47 0.25
N THR A 144 17.73 8.78 0.68
CA THR A 144 16.70 9.52 -0.08
C THR A 144 16.31 10.78 0.69
N VAL A 145 15.55 11.67 0.04
CA VAL A 145 15.06 12.89 0.70
C VAL A 145 14.34 12.54 2.02
N GLU A 146 13.53 11.48 2.04
CA GLU A 146 12.81 11.00 3.22
C GLU A 146 13.74 10.60 4.38
N THR A 147 14.78 9.83 4.08
CA THR A 147 15.74 9.41 5.11
C THR A 147 16.60 10.56 5.57
N GLU A 148 16.93 11.52 4.69
CA GLU A 148 17.68 12.71 5.02
C GLU A 148 16.87 13.66 5.92
N ILE A 149 15.59 13.85 5.66
CA ILE A 149 14.69 14.62 6.55
C ILE A 149 14.74 14.04 7.97
N TYR A 150 14.64 12.72 8.09
CA TYR A 150 14.71 12.07 9.41
C TYR A 150 16.08 12.26 10.09
N VAL A 151 17.16 12.06 9.36
CA VAL A 151 18.52 12.18 9.88
C VAL A 151 18.80 13.60 10.34
N ARG A 152 18.42 14.61 9.56
CA ARG A 152 18.56 16.02 9.96
C ARG A 152 17.76 16.35 11.20
N ALA A 153 16.47 16.02 11.22
CA ALA A 153 15.60 16.38 12.34
C ALA A 153 15.93 15.62 13.63
N VAL A 154 16.12 14.28 13.53
CA VAL A 154 16.19 13.42 14.72
C VAL A 154 17.61 13.12 15.16
N VAL A 155 18.56 12.98 14.23
CA VAL A 155 19.95 12.62 14.56
C VAL A 155 20.79 13.88 14.76
N PHE A 156 20.67 14.87 13.88
CA PHE A 156 21.47 16.10 13.96
C PHE A 156 20.78 17.25 14.67
N GLY A 157 19.45 17.20 14.89
CA GLY A 157 18.69 18.29 15.48
C GLY A 157 18.53 19.51 14.55
N ASP A 158 18.88 19.37 13.25
CA ASP A 158 18.74 20.41 12.24
C ASP A 158 17.28 20.44 11.74
N MET A 159 16.44 21.10 12.53
CA MET A 159 15.01 21.22 12.21
C MET A 159 14.78 22.08 10.98
N ASP A 160 15.55 23.16 10.79
CA ASP A 160 15.40 24.09 9.67
C ASP A 160 15.72 23.40 8.34
N GLY A 161 16.81 22.64 8.28
CA GLY A 161 17.18 21.85 7.12
C GLY A 161 16.18 20.73 6.83
N ALA A 162 15.63 20.09 7.85
CA ALA A 162 14.59 19.06 7.69
C ALA A 162 13.29 19.65 7.13
N VAL A 163 12.85 20.82 7.62
CA VAL A 163 11.68 21.55 7.13
C VAL A 163 11.88 22.00 5.68
N ALA A 164 13.05 22.56 5.35
CA ALA A 164 13.35 22.98 3.99
C ALA A 164 13.29 21.81 2.99
N LEU A 165 13.87 20.64 3.34
CA LEU A 165 13.78 19.44 2.53
C LEU A 165 12.35 18.91 2.39
N SER A 166 11.57 18.96 3.47
CA SER A 166 10.16 18.53 3.46
C SER A 166 9.32 19.42 2.56
N MET A 167 9.53 20.74 2.59
CA MET A 167 8.86 21.70 1.71
C MET A 167 9.25 21.46 0.24
N LEU A 168 10.54 21.29 -0.04
CA LEU A 168 11.01 20.98 -1.39
C LEU A 168 10.37 19.70 -1.92
N GLN A 169 10.36 18.63 -1.11
CA GLN A 169 9.72 17.37 -1.45
C GLN A 169 8.22 17.53 -1.72
N MET A 170 7.51 18.28 -0.88
CA MET A 170 6.08 18.55 -1.06
C MET A 170 5.80 19.29 -2.37
N ILE A 171 6.59 20.30 -2.72
CA ILE A 171 6.48 21.03 -4.00
C ILE A 171 6.67 20.08 -5.17
N VAL A 172 7.70 19.22 -5.12
CA VAL A 172 7.97 18.21 -6.17
C VAL A 172 6.80 17.24 -6.30
N LEU A 173 6.27 16.71 -5.18
CA LEU A 173 5.13 15.79 -5.20
C LEU A 173 3.87 16.45 -5.76
N ILE A 174 3.55 17.68 -5.37
CA ILE A 174 2.41 18.43 -5.90
C ILE A 174 2.57 18.67 -7.41
N ALA A 175 3.75 19.10 -7.85
CA ALA A 175 4.04 19.30 -9.28
C ALA A 175 3.87 18.02 -10.09
N LEU A 176 4.37 16.89 -9.58
CA LEU A 176 4.23 15.57 -10.21
C LEU A 176 2.75 15.16 -10.29
N ILE A 177 1.99 15.29 -9.20
CA ILE A 177 0.56 14.95 -9.20
C ILE A 177 -0.23 15.87 -10.14
N ALA A 178 0.06 17.16 -10.18
CA ALA A 178 -0.57 18.08 -11.12
C ALA A 178 -0.26 17.69 -12.59
N MET A 179 0.98 17.32 -12.88
CA MET A 179 1.40 16.92 -14.23
C MET A 179 0.75 15.59 -14.68
N TRP A 180 0.59 14.62 -13.77
CA TRP A 180 -0.05 13.35 -14.09
C TRP A 180 -1.57 13.35 -13.90
N GLY A 181 -2.09 14.10 -12.95
CA GLY A 181 -3.52 14.16 -12.60
C GLY A 181 -4.39 14.82 -13.68
N THR A 182 -3.82 15.70 -14.51
CA THR A 182 -4.52 16.36 -15.63
C THR A 182 -4.81 15.40 -16.80
N ARG A 183 -4.12 14.28 -16.87
CA ARG A 183 -4.34 13.23 -17.88
C ARG A 183 -5.49 12.29 -17.47
N ARG A 184 -6.64 12.87 -17.08
CA ARG A 184 -7.86 12.08 -16.87
C ARG A 184 -8.24 11.45 -18.19
N ASP A 185 -8.05 10.13 -18.31
CA ASP A 185 -8.62 9.37 -19.41
C ASP A 185 -10.13 9.50 -19.39
N ARG A 186 -10.64 10.23 -20.37
CA ARG A 186 -12.04 10.15 -20.77
C ARG A 186 -12.24 8.85 -21.57
N THR A 187 -11.82 7.73 -21.03
CA THR A 187 -12.21 6.46 -21.62
C THR A 187 -13.64 6.19 -21.23
N PRO A 188 -14.53 5.97 -22.22
CA PRO A 188 -15.91 5.56 -21.93
C PRO A 188 -15.88 4.35 -21.00
N ALA A 189 -16.83 4.31 -20.06
CA ALA A 189 -17.09 3.11 -19.27
C ALA A 189 -17.50 2.00 -20.25
N VAL A 190 -16.53 1.25 -20.74
CA VAL A 190 -16.78 0.06 -21.53
C VAL A 190 -17.23 -1.00 -20.54
N THR A 191 -18.41 -1.54 -20.75
CA THR A 191 -18.96 -2.68 -20.03
C THR A 191 -17.88 -3.74 -19.84
N PRO A 192 -17.68 -4.30 -18.66
CA PRO A 192 -16.61 -5.25 -18.40
C PRO A 192 -16.95 -6.61 -19.02
N ALA A 193 -16.73 -6.76 -20.32
CA ALA A 193 -16.64 -8.06 -20.92
C ALA A 193 -15.21 -8.56 -20.71
N THR A 194 -15.01 -9.40 -19.73
CA THR A 194 -13.72 -10.07 -19.48
C THR A 194 -13.49 -11.12 -20.56
N HIS A 195 -12.73 -10.78 -21.59
CA HIS A 195 -12.37 -11.67 -22.69
C HIS A 195 -11.16 -12.55 -22.35
N LEU A 196 -11.27 -13.34 -21.28
CA LEU A 196 -10.20 -14.28 -20.92
C LEU A 196 -10.21 -15.48 -21.89
N ARG A 197 -9.06 -15.77 -22.50
CA ARG A 197 -8.86 -16.92 -23.39
C ARG A 197 -8.41 -18.15 -22.58
N ARG A 198 -8.91 -19.31 -22.91
CA ARG A 198 -8.31 -20.58 -22.43
C ARG A 198 -7.06 -20.88 -23.24
N ALA A 199 -5.97 -21.19 -22.57
CA ALA A 199 -4.75 -21.64 -23.24
C ALA A 199 -4.97 -23.03 -23.83
N THR A 200 -4.97 -23.15 -25.15
CA THR A 200 -5.16 -24.40 -25.87
C THR A 200 -3.84 -25.00 -26.37
N SER A 201 -2.83 -24.16 -26.62
CA SER A 201 -1.54 -24.63 -27.09
C SER A 201 -0.61 -25.09 -25.95
N PRO A 202 0.16 -26.19 -26.12
CA PRO A 202 1.13 -26.64 -25.11
C PRO A 202 2.17 -25.57 -24.73
N ARG A 203 2.58 -24.74 -25.71
CA ARG A 203 3.51 -23.63 -25.51
C ARG A 203 2.91 -22.56 -24.58
N ALA A 204 1.66 -22.14 -24.84
CA ALA A 204 0.98 -21.17 -23.97
C ALA A 204 0.81 -21.70 -22.54
N CYS A 205 0.39 -22.96 -22.38
CA CYS A 205 0.29 -23.58 -21.07
C CYS A 205 1.62 -23.63 -20.31
N ARG A 206 2.72 -23.93 -21.02
CA ARG A 206 4.08 -23.93 -20.45
C ARG A 206 4.49 -22.53 -20.02
N THR A 207 4.30 -21.51 -20.85
CA THR A 207 4.61 -20.11 -20.53
C THR A 207 3.83 -19.64 -19.32
N ILE A 208 2.52 -19.92 -19.25
CA ILE A 208 1.68 -19.55 -18.09
C ILE A 208 2.23 -20.19 -16.83
N ARG A 209 2.53 -21.50 -16.85
CA ARG A 209 3.08 -22.19 -15.67
C ARG A 209 4.42 -21.64 -15.23
N LEU A 210 5.32 -21.35 -16.16
CA LEU A 210 6.64 -20.79 -15.85
C LEU A 210 6.53 -19.38 -15.25
N VAL A 211 5.76 -18.49 -15.87
CA VAL A 211 5.57 -17.11 -15.37
C VAL A 211 4.82 -17.12 -14.03
N ALA A 212 3.76 -17.91 -13.90
CA ALA A 212 3.04 -18.03 -12.64
C ALA A 212 3.92 -18.60 -11.52
N GLY A 213 4.69 -19.65 -11.81
CA GLY A 213 5.64 -20.24 -10.85
C GLY A 213 6.73 -19.26 -10.43
N ALA A 214 7.32 -18.55 -11.40
CA ALA A 214 8.31 -17.50 -11.11
C ALA A 214 7.72 -16.40 -10.21
N MET A 215 6.48 -15.96 -10.47
CA MET A 215 5.83 -14.94 -9.65
C MET A 215 5.50 -15.45 -8.25
N VAL A 216 5.10 -16.70 -8.09
CA VAL A 216 4.92 -17.30 -6.75
C VAL A 216 6.25 -17.29 -6.00
N VAL A 217 7.35 -17.69 -6.64
CA VAL A 217 8.68 -17.64 -6.00
C VAL A 217 9.06 -16.20 -5.65
N ILE A 218 8.96 -15.25 -6.58
CA ILE A 218 9.31 -13.85 -6.35
C ILE A 218 8.50 -13.26 -5.19
N THR A 219 7.20 -13.56 -5.11
CA THR A 219 6.34 -12.98 -4.06
C THR A 219 6.47 -13.69 -2.72
N CYS A 220 6.70 -14.99 -2.70
CA CYS A 220 6.78 -15.76 -1.45
C CYS A 220 8.19 -15.81 -0.86
N ALA A 221 9.26 -15.81 -1.68
CA ALA A 221 10.62 -16.01 -1.19
C ALA A 221 11.05 -14.99 -0.12
N PRO A 222 10.81 -13.67 -0.25
CA PRO A 222 11.18 -12.71 0.79
C PRO A 222 10.42 -12.97 2.10
N MET A 223 9.13 -13.33 2.02
CA MET A 223 8.31 -13.63 3.21
C MET A 223 8.78 -14.91 3.91
N VAL A 224 9.07 -15.95 3.13
CA VAL A 224 9.60 -17.22 3.65
C VAL A 224 10.98 -16.99 4.29
N ALA A 225 11.82 -16.16 3.69
CA ALA A 225 13.13 -15.82 4.25
C ALA A 225 13.00 -15.17 5.64
N VAL A 226 12.04 -14.25 5.85
CA VAL A 226 11.77 -13.66 7.18
C VAL A 226 11.37 -14.74 8.19
N VAL A 227 10.42 -15.61 7.81
CA VAL A 227 9.96 -16.69 8.69
C VAL A 227 11.11 -17.64 9.06
N LEU A 228 11.94 -18.01 8.09
CA LEU A 228 13.10 -18.87 8.36
C LEU A 228 14.12 -18.17 9.26
N ARG A 229 14.43 -16.89 9.00
CA ARG A 229 15.37 -16.11 9.82
C ARG A 229 14.85 -15.82 11.24
N SER A 230 13.55 -15.94 11.49
CA SER A 230 12.98 -15.82 12.85
C SER A 230 13.32 -16.98 13.77
N VAL A 231 13.76 -18.12 13.21
CA VAL A 231 14.10 -19.35 13.95
C VAL A 231 15.48 -19.92 13.57
N TRP A 232 16.16 -19.33 12.58
CA TRP A 232 17.44 -19.83 12.08
C TRP A 232 18.49 -18.74 12.02
N VAL A 233 19.57 -18.88 12.79
CA VAL A 233 20.70 -17.94 12.85
C VAL A 233 22.02 -18.67 12.81
N ARG A 234 22.97 -18.22 12.01
CA ARG A 234 24.34 -18.78 11.87
C ARG A 234 24.38 -20.32 11.75
N GLY A 235 23.41 -20.93 11.06
CA GLY A 235 23.41 -22.36 10.84
C GLY A 235 22.73 -23.21 11.92
N HIS A 236 22.14 -22.61 12.98
CA HIS A 236 21.42 -23.36 14.02
C HIS A 236 20.01 -22.87 14.23
N PHE A 237 19.15 -23.77 14.67
CA PHE A 237 17.80 -23.47 15.10
C PHE A 237 17.84 -22.78 16.48
N SER A 238 17.07 -21.71 16.64
CA SER A 238 16.93 -20.99 17.91
C SER A 238 15.54 -20.41 18.06
N SER A 239 14.88 -20.67 19.17
CA SER A 239 13.60 -20.08 19.55
C SER A 239 13.73 -18.78 20.36
N ALA A 240 14.96 -18.28 20.57
CA ALA A 240 15.21 -17.11 21.42
C ALA A 240 14.43 -15.85 20.96
N GLY A 241 14.24 -15.66 19.65
CA GLY A 241 13.43 -14.57 19.13
C GLY A 241 11.97 -14.68 19.55
N TRP A 242 11.39 -15.87 19.53
CA TRP A 242 10.01 -16.13 19.95
C TRP A 242 9.85 -16.07 21.47
N ALA A 243 10.83 -16.51 22.23
CA ALA A 243 10.86 -16.34 23.67
C ALA A 243 10.88 -14.85 24.07
N ALA A 244 11.45 -13.98 23.25
CA ALA A 244 11.44 -12.54 23.49
C ALA A 244 10.04 -11.90 23.51
N LEU A 245 9.00 -12.57 23.01
CA LEU A 245 7.59 -12.11 23.13
C LEU A 245 7.13 -12.00 24.60
N THR A 246 7.74 -12.78 25.50
CA THR A 246 7.42 -12.74 26.93
C THR A 246 8.14 -11.60 27.64
N THR A 247 9.08 -10.91 26.99
CA THR A 247 9.75 -9.74 27.56
C THR A 247 8.82 -8.53 27.51
N SER A 248 8.86 -7.70 28.56
CA SER A 248 8.01 -6.52 28.72
C SER A 248 8.10 -5.56 27.51
N ASP A 249 9.30 -5.31 26.99
CA ASP A 249 9.52 -4.36 25.90
C ASP A 249 8.92 -4.84 24.57
N THR A 250 9.09 -6.13 24.24
CA THR A 250 8.58 -6.69 22.99
C THR A 250 7.06 -6.83 23.02
N ALA A 251 6.53 -7.35 24.14
CA ALA A 251 5.08 -7.45 24.35
C ALA A 251 4.40 -6.07 24.28
N LEU A 252 5.01 -5.07 24.93
CA LEU A 252 4.49 -3.69 24.93
C LEU A 252 4.47 -3.10 23.52
N ALA A 253 5.49 -3.29 22.70
CA ALA A 253 5.55 -2.77 21.34
C ALA A 253 4.46 -3.42 20.44
N VAL A 254 4.21 -4.72 20.59
CA VAL A 254 3.13 -5.40 19.88
C VAL A 254 1.77 -4.85 20.33
N PHE A 255 1.53 -4.75 21.62
CA PHE A 255 0.30 -4.20 22.18
C PHE A 255 0.08 -2.75 21.75
N THR A 256 1.11 -1.90 21.83
CA THR A 256 1.05 -0.50 21.39
C THR A 256 0.69 -0.38 19.93
N SER A 257 1.30 -1.21 19.04
CA SER A 257 0.96 -1.23 17.62
C SER A 257 -0.49 -1.61 17.38
N LEU A 258 -0.99 -2.63 18.07
CA LEU A 258 -2.39 -3.07 17.94
C LEU A 258 -3.35 -1.99 18.45
N ALA A 259 -3.07 -1.40 19.62
CA ALA A 259 -3.89 -0.34 20.19
C ALA A 259 -3.95 0.88 19.28
N TYR A 260 -2.80 1.33 18.76
CA TYR A 260 -2.74 2.45 17.82
C TYR A 260 -3.46 2.15 16.52
N ALA A 261 -3.34 0.93 15.99
CA ALA A 261 -4.02 0.53 14.77
C ALA A 261 -5.55 0.51 14.94
N VAL A 262 -6.06 0.03 16.07
CA VAL A 262 -7.50 0.05 16.38
C VAL A 262 -8.00 1.50 16.50
N VAL A 263 -7.33 2.34 17.29
CA VAL A 263 -7.72 3.73 17.49
C VAL A 263 -7.69 4.52 16.16
N ALA A 264 -6.61 4.37 15.38
CA ALA A 264 -6.48 5.00 14.08
C ALA A 264 -7.58 4.53 13.10
N ALA A 265 -7.91 3.24 13.08
CA ALA A 265 -8.98 2.71 12.26
C ALA A 265 -10.35 3.30 12.66
N VAL A 266 -10.63 3.40 13.95
CA VAL A 266 -11.88 4.04 14.46
C VAL A 266 -11.96 5.50 14.04
N ILE A 267 -10.89 6.29 14.25
CA ILE A 267 -10.83 7.70 13.83
C ILE A 267 -11.06 7.80 12.31
N THR A 268 -10.37 6.96 11.54
CA THR A 268 -10.47 6.93 10.07
C THR A 268 -11.89 6.62 9.61
N ILE A 269 -12.57 5.62 10.22
CA ILE A 269 -13.95 5.27 9.90
C ILE A 269 -14.89 6.44 10.22
N VAL A 270 -14.76 7.04 11.39
CA VAL A 270 -15.61 8.18 11.80
C VAL A 270 -15.44 9.34 10.80
N VAL A 271 -14.21 9.70 10.46
CA VAL A 271 -13.94 10.77 9.49
C VAL A 271 -14.47 10.40 8.10
N ALA A 272 -14.26 9.17 7.63
CA ALA A 272 -14.72 8.74 6.32
C ALA A 272 -16.25 8.72 6.21
N ILE A 273 -16.97 8.24 7.23
CA ILE A 273 -18.42 8.26 7.27
C ILE A 273 -18.93 9.70 7.31
N SER A 274 -18.41 10.53 8.21
CA SER A 274 -18.81 11.94 8.34
C SER A 274 -18.60 12.72 7.03
N ALA A 275 -17.44 12.53 6.38
CA ALA A 275 -17.15 13.13 5.10
C ALA A 275 -18.08 12.62 3.98
N THR A 276 -18.42 11.35 3.98
CA THR A 276 -19.36 10.73 3.03
C THR A 276 -20.77 11.29 3.22
N VAL A 277 -21.28 11.34 4.45
CA VAL A 277 -22.60 11.91 4.78
C VAL A 277 -22.65 13.39 4.38
N ALA A 278 -21.65 14.18 4.74
CA ALA A 278 -21.60 15.60 4.40
C ALA A 278 -21.60 15.86 2.88
N SER A 279 -21.04 14.91 2.10
CA SER A 279 -20.94 15.03 0.65
C SER A 279 -22.16 14.53 -0.12
N THR A 280 -23.03 13.73 0.49
CA THR A 280 -24.19 13.11 -0.18
C THR A 280 -25.23 14.15 -0.61
N TYR A 281 -25.36 15.25 0.13
CA TYR A 281 -26.42 16.22 -0.08
C TYR A 281 -25.99 17.50 -0.82
N ASP A 282 -24.68 17.70 -1.10
CA ASP A 282 -24.18 18.91 -1.74
C ASP A 282 -22.94 18.61 -2.62
N SER A 283 -23.08 18.80 -3.92
CA SER A 283 -22.02 18.56 -4.89
C SER A 283 -20.78 19.45 -4.70
N LYS A 284 -20.95 20.70 -4.21
CA LYS A 284 -19.83 21.62 -3.92
C LYS A 284 -19.06 21.14 -2.67
N ARG A 285 -19.78 20.75 -1.64
CA ARG A 285 -19.18 20.15 -0.42
C ARG A 285 -18.48 18.84 -0.76
N MET A 286 -19.06 18.02 -1.64
CA MET A 286 -18.42 16.79 -2.12
C MET A 286 -17.06 17.08 -2.77
N ALA A 287 -16.95 18.08 -3.64
CA ALA A 287 -15.69 18.45 -4.27
C ALA A 287 -14.66 18.96 -3.25
N LEU A 288 -15.08 19.78 -2.29
CA LEU A 288 -14.22 20.28 -1.23
C LEU A 288 -13.70 19.15 -0.33
N VAL A 289 -14.60 18.30 0.15
CA VAL A 289 -14.24 17.12 1.00
C VAL A 289 -13.30 16.20 0.25
N ALA A 290 -13.59 15.88 -1.02
CA ALA A 290 -12.71 15.04 -1.84
C ALA A 290 -11.32 15.67 -2.04
N THR A 291 -11.23 16.99 -2.18
CA THR A 291 -9.96 17.71 -2.30
C THR A 291 -9.20 17.70 -0.98
N LEU A 292 -9.81 18.15 0.12
CA LEU A 292 -9.17 18.24 1.43
C LEU A 292 -8.69 16.87 1.93
N THR A 293 -9.49 15.83 1.74
CA THR A 293 -9.15 14.47 2.16
C THR A 293 -8.15 13.78 1.25
N SER A 294 -7.90 14.32 0.05
CA SER A 294 -6.84 13.85 -0.85
C SER A 294 -5.48 14.50 -0.55
N LEU A 295 -5.45 15.64 0.14
CA LEU A 295 -4.20 16.33 0.48
C LEU A 295 -3.18 15.45 1.20
N PRO A 296 -3.54 14.61 2.21
CA PRO A 296 -2.57 13.76 2.88
C PRO A 296 -1.91 12.71 1.96
N LEU A 297 -2.52 12.38 0.80
CA LEU A 297 -1.88 11.51 -0.19
C LEU A 297 -0.74 12.20 -0.95
N THR A 298 -0.72 13.53 -0.95
CA THR A 298 0.33 14.34 -1.57
C THR A 298 1.47 14.65 -0.61
N ILE A 299 1.26 14.36 0.68
CA ILE A 299 2.22 14.61 1.74
C ILE A 299 2.76 13.25 2.21
N SER A 300 4.07 13.13 2.36
CA SER A 300 4.65 11.90 2.86
C SER A 300 4.35 11.69 4.34
N ALA A 301 4.33 10.43 4.79
CA ALA A 301 4.15 10.10 6.18
C ALA A 301 5.26 10.71 7.08
N VAL A 302 6.48 10.80 6.56
CA VAL A 302 7.63 11.48 7.22
C VAL A 302 7.34 12.96 7.43
N THR A 303 6.87 13.64 6.38
CA THR A 303 6.50 15.06 6.46
C THR A 303 5.32 15.30 7.43
N ILE A 304 4.34 14.39 7.46
CA ILE A 304 3.24 14.43 8.46
C ILE A 304 3.83 14.31 9.87
N GLY A 305 4.71 13.32 10.09
CA GLY A 305 5.35 13.12 11.40
C GLY A 305 6.17 14.31 11.87
N LEU A 306 7.00 14.88 10.98
CA LEU A 306 7.79 16.09 11.26
C LEU A 306 6.88 17.30 11.55
N GLY A 307 5.85 17.50 10.73
CA GLY A 307 4.88 18.59 10.93
C GLY A 307 4.16 18.49 12.28
N MET A 308 3.72 17.29 12.66
CA MET A 308 3.09 17.05 13.95
C MET A 308 4.09 17.22 15.12
N LEU A 309 5.34 16.78 14.93
CA LEU A 309 6.39 16.99 15.91
C LEU A 309 6.55 18.48 16.21
N ILE A 310 6.64 19.32 15.20
CA ILE A 310 6.82 20.79 15.34
C ILE A 310 5.56 21.45 15.89
N ALA A 311 4.39 21.11 15.33
CA ALA A 311 3.13 21.77 15.68
C ALA A 311 2.68 21.50 17.10
N PHE A 312 3.05 20.34 17.67
CA PHE A 312 2.59 19.91 19.00
C PHE A 312 3.71 19.88 20.06
N ASP A 313 4.86 20.50 19.80
CA ASP A 313 5.99 20.57 20.74
C ASP A 313 5.89 21.76 21.71
N THR A 314 5.18 22.83 21.34
CA THR A 314 5.11 24.08 22.10
C THR A 314 3.68 24.45 22.52
N PRO A 315 3.50 25.18 23.66
CA PRO A 315 2.22 25.74 24.05
C PRO A 315 1.61 26.65 22.95
N PRO A 316 0.28 26.72 22.82
CA PRO A 316 -0.74 26.08 23.67
C PRO A 316 -1.02 24.60 23.37
N PHE A 317 -0.41 24.02 22.32
CA PHE A 317 -0.70 22.68 21.85
C PHE A 317 0.40 21.68 22.20
N ALA A 318 0.98 21.74 23.39
CA ALA A 318 2.05 20.85 23.84
C ALA A 318 1.59 19.38 24.03
N PHE A 319 1.06 18.77 22.97
CA PHE A 319 0.53 17.39 22.98
C PHE A 319 1.53 16.34 22.53
N ARG A 320 2.78 16.70 22.23
CA ARG A 320 3.82 15.77 21.80
C ARG A 320 3.98 14.55 22.70
N SER A 321 3.73 14.70 24.02
CA SER A 321 3.81 13.61 25.00
C SER A 321 2.57 12.74 25.08
N SER A 322 1.49 13.13 24.43
CA SER A 322 0.21 12.44 24.53
C SER A 322 0.19 11.19 23.68
N TRP A 323 -0.35 10.10 24.20
CA TRP A 323 -0.44 8.82 23.50
C TRP A 323 -1.27 8.87 22.20
N PHE A 324 -2.24 9.80 22.12
CA PHE A 324 -3.17 9.89 20.98
C PHE A 324 -2.57 10.56 19.73
N ILE A 325 -1.42 11.25 19.85
CA ILE A 325 -0.80 11.96 18.72
C ILE A 325 -0.41 11.00 17.58
N THR A 326 0.14 9.84 17.93
CA THR A 326 0.56 8.82 16.97
C THR A 326 -0.64 8.19 16.25
N PRO A 327 -1.72 7.71 16.91
CA PRO A 327 -2.92 7.26 16.22
C PRO A 327 -3.57 8.30 15.30
N ILE A 328 -3.52 9.59 15.66
CA ILE A 328 -4.02 10.67 14.78
C ILE A 328 -3.16 10.77 13.52
N ALA A 329 -1.83 10.71 13.65
CA ALA A 329 -0.93 10.69 12.49
C ALA A 329 -1.22 9.49 11.57
N HIS A 330 -1.42 8.30 12.13
CA HIS A 330 -1.79 7.10 11.40
C HIS A 330 -3.15 7.27 10.68
N ALA A 331 -4.13 7.85 11.37
CA ALA A 331 -5.43 8.13 10.77
C ALA A 331 -5.34 9.12 9.60
N LEU A 332 -4.51 10.18 9.71
CA LEU A 332 -4.28 11.14 8.62
C LEU A 332 -3.75 10.45 7.35
N VAL A 333 -2.87 9.45 7.50
CA VAL A 333 -2.36 8.65 6.37
C VAL A 333 -3.45 7.72 5.81
N ALA A 334 -4.32 7.16 6.65
CA ALA A 334 -5.32 6.16 6.29
C ALA A 334 -6.62 6.76 5.70
N VAL A 335 -7.05 7.94 6.14
CA VAL A 335 -8.31 8.60 5.74
C VAL A 335 -8.50 8.69 4.22
N PRO A 336 -7.52 9.11 3.41
CA PRO A 336 -7.70 9.17 1.96
C PRO A 336 -7.99 7.82 1.32
N LEU A 337 -7.37 6.76 1.81
CA LEU A 337 -7.57 5.39 1.32
C LEU A 337 -8.95 4.86 1.70
N ALA A 338 -9.40 5.14 2.93
CA ALA A 338 -10.73 4.80 3.39
C ALA A 338 -11.82 5.49 2.56
N LEU A 339 -11.66 6.79 2.27
CA LEU A 339 -12.61 7.54 1.44
C LEU A 339 -12.67 7.02 0.00
N ARG A 340 -11.54 6.64 -0.59
CA ARG A 340 -11.51 6.00 -1.92
C ARG A 340 -12.24 4.65 -1.94
N THR A 341 -12.43 4.02 -0.78
CA THR A 341 -13.16 2.76 -0.65
C THR A 341 -14.66 2.98 -0.43
N VAL A 342 -15.04 3.95 0.40
CA VAL A 342 -16.43 4.19 0.81
C VAL A 342 -17.18 5.10 -0.16
N MET A 343 -16.55 6.18 -0.63
CA MET A 343 -17.20 7.22 -1.42
C MET A 343 -17.77 6.76 -2.77
N PRO A 344 -17.13 5.85 -3.54
CA PRO A 344 -17.74 5.31 -4.76
C PRO A 344 -19.05 4.57 -4.48
N VAL A 345 -19.07 3.75 -3.41
CA VAL A 345 -20.28 3.00 -3.03
C VAL A 345 -21.40 3.94 -2.61
N ALA A 346 -21.07 5.02 -1.89
CA ALA A 346 -22.06 6.02 -1.50
C ALA A 346 -22.65 6.78 -2.70
N ARG A 347 -21.83 7.05 -3.74
CA ARG A 347 -22.29 7.70 -4.98
C ARG A 347 -23.21 6.82 -5.83
N ASP A 348 -23.06 5.51 -5.73
CA ASP A 348 -23.88 4.54 -6.45
C ASP A 348 -25.26 4.33 -5.80
N ILE A 349 -25.51 4.87 -4.59
CA ILE A 349 -26.82 4.81 -3.94
C ILE A 349 -27.75 5.82 -4.62
N PRO A 350 -28.88 5.37 -5.24
CA PRO A 350 -29.79 6.27 -5.91
C PRO A 350 -30.47 7.23 -4.91
N PRO A 351 -30.45 8.55 -5.16
CA PRO A 351 -31.09 9.55 -4.28
C PRO A 351 -32.61 9.36 -4.17
N THR A 352 -33.23 8.67 -5.13
CA THR A 352 -34.64 8.31 -5.11
C THR A 352 -35.04 7.48 -3.89
N LEU A 353 -34.14 6.67 -3.35
CA LEU A 353 -34.41 5.90 -2.13
C LEU A 353 -34.62 6.80 -0.90
N ALA A 354 -33.76 7.80 -0.74
CA ALA A 354 -33.89 8.79 0.34
C ALA A 354 -35.16 9.65 0.17
N HIS A 355 -35.50 10.04 -1.08
CA HIS A 355 -36.73 10.78 -1.38
C HIS A 355 -37.98 9.96 -1.08
N ALA A 356 -37.99 8.68 -1.44
CA ALA A 356 -39.11 7.78 -1.15
C ALA A 356 -39.30 7.59 0.38
N ALA A 357 -38.20 7.46 1.12
CA ALA A 357 -38.27 7.40 2.60
C ALA A 357 -38.83 8.70 3.19
N ALA A 358 -38.43 9.86 2.68
CA ALA A 358 -38.95 11.15 3.12
C ALA A 358 -40.46 11.32 2.84
N THR A 359 -40.94 10.85 1.67
CA THR A 359 -42.39 10.87 1.36
C THR A 359 -43.19 9.96 2.31
N LEU A 360 -42.58 8.91 2.86
CA LEU A 360 -43.16 8.04 3.88
C LEU A 360 -42.97 8.57 5.31
N GLY A 361 -42.48 9.82 5.47
CA GLY A 361 -42.31 10.47 6.77
C GLY A 361 -41.07 10.07 7.57
N ALA A 362 -40.10 9.37 6.94
CA ALA A 362 -38.87 9.00 7.62
C ALA A 362 -37.99 10.25 7.89
N ARG A 363 -37.53 10.38 9.15
CA ARG A 363 -36.55 11.41 9.52
C ARG A 363 -35.18 11.14 8.82
N PRO A 364 -34.37 12.15 8.56
CA PRO A 364 -33.08 11.97 7.85
C PRO A 364 -32.15 10.91 8.46
N LEU A 365 -32.05 10.86 9.80
CA LEU A 365 -31.26 9.85 10.50
C LEU A 365 -31.87 8.44 10.36
N ALA A 366 -33.18 8.32 10.40
CA ALA A 366 -33.86 7.02 10.21
C ALA A 366 -33.66 6.52 8.78
N SER A 367 -33.79 7.40 7.76
CA SER A 367 -33.49 7.08 6.36
C SER A 367 -32.05 6.62 6.20
N TRP A 368 -31.09 7.33 6.77
CA TRP A 368 -29.69 6.98 6.70
C TRP A 368 -29.40 5.62 7.34
N LEU A 369 -29.92 5.36 8.54
CA LEU A 369 -29.69 4.08 9.26
C LEU A 369 -30.37 2.89 8.57
N THR A 370 -31.51 3.08 7.90
CA THR A 370 -32.27 1.98 7.29
C THR A 370 -31.92 1.74 5.81
N ILE A 371 -31.43 2.75 5.09
CA ILE A 371 -31.12 2.67 3.66
C ILE A 371 -29.62 2.74 3.41
N ASP A 372 -29.00 3.87 3.79
CA ASP A 372 -27.59 4.13 3.42
C ASP A 372 -26.62 3.22 4.17
N TRP A 373 -26.78 3.12 5.50
CA TRP A 373 -25.88 2.32 6.34
C TRP A 373 -25.81 0.84 5.97
N PRO A 374 -26.92 0.12 5.73
CA PRO A 374 -26.87 -1.29 5.30
C PRO A 374 -26.12 -1.50 3.98
N LEU A 375 -26.15 -0.52 3.07
CA LEU A 375 -25.44 -0.54 1.81
C LEU A 375 -23.95 -0.21 1.99
N LEU A 376 -23.64 0.72 2.88
CA LEU A 376 -22.27 1.21 3.13
C LEU A 376 -21.46 0.34 4.11
N LYS A 377 -22.11 -0.41 5.01
CA LYS A 377 -21.43 -1.13 6.10
C LYS A 377 -20.30 -2.04 5.64
N ARG A 378 -20.44 -2.71 4.48
CA ARG A 378 -19.38 -3.58 3.95
C ARG A 378 -18.18 -2.77 3.43
N ALA A 379 -18.43 -1.69 2.69
CA ALA A 379 -17.38 -0.80 2.23
C ALA A 379 -16.66 -0.14 3.43
N THR A 380 -17.41 0.24 4.46
CA THR A 380 -16.87 0.79 5.71
C THR A 380 -16.04 -0.22 6.47
N ALA A 381 -16.48 -1.48 6.57
CA ALA A 381 -15.69 -2.55 7.19
C ALA A 381 -14.37 -2.79 6.42
N SER A 382 -14.42 -2.83 5.08
CA SER A 382 -13.22 -2.96 4.24
C SER A 382 -12.29 -1.75 4.40
N ALA A 383 -12.83 -0.54 4.50
CA ALA A 383 -12.05 0.68 4.75
C ALA A 383 -11.39 0.66 6.15
N GLY A 384 -12.10 0.17 7.17
CA GLY A 384 -11.56 0.00 8.51
C GLY A 384 -10.44 -1.04 8.57
N ALA A 385 -10.61 -2.18 7.91
CA ALA A 385 -9.57 -3.20 7.80
C ALA A 385 -8.33 -2.68 7.06
N LEU A 386 -8.52 -1.88 6.00
CA LEU A 386 -7.42 -1.23 5.28
C LEU A 386 -6.71 -0.19 6.17
N ALA A 387 -7.47 0.64 6.90
CA ALA A 387 -6.92 1.62 7.83
C ALA A 387 -6.12 0.96 8.96
N PHE A 388 -6.62 -0.15 9.50
CA PHE A 388 -5.91 -0.96 10.48
C PHE A 388 -4.58 -1.51 9.91
N ALA A 389 -4.60 -2.07 8.68
CA ALA A 389 -3.40 -2.61 8.04
C ALA A 389 -2.36 -1.51 7.76
N VAL A 390 -2.80 -0.32 7.31
CA VAL A 390 -1.92 0.83 7.10
C VAL A 390 -1.32 1.29 8.42
N SER A 391 -2.14 1.42 9.46
CA SER A 391 -1.70 1.90 10.77
C SER A 391 -0.73 0.96 11.47
N ILE A 392 -0.97 -0.36 11.44
CA ILE A 392 -0.06 -1.33 12.10
C ILE A 392 1.33 -1.37 11.44
N GLY A 393 1.39 -1.00 10.16
CA GLY A 393 2.62 -0.94 9.36
C GLY A 393 3.22 0.46 9.26
N GLU A 394 2.59 1.47 9.86
CA GLU A 394 3.05 2.83 9.73
C GLU A 394 4.39 3.01 10.47
N PHE A 395 5.37 3.55 9.75
CA PHE A 395 6.73 3.70 10.23
C PHE A 395 7.27 5.13 10.07
N GLY A 396 6.88 5.84 9.00
CA GLY A 396 7.39 7.16 8.66
C GLY A 396 7.06 8.22 9.71
N ALA A 397 5.76 8.47 9.94
CA ALA A 397 5.31 9.43 10.96
C ALA A 397 5.67 8.97 12.37
N THR A 398 5.54 7.65 12.63
CA THR A 398 5.87 7.07 13.93
C THR A 398 7.31 7.32 14.32
N SER A 399 8.25 7.33 13.37
CA SER A 399 9.67 7.56 13.64
C SER A 399 9.96 8.92 14.31
N PHE A 400 9.09 9.92 14.10
CA PHE A 400 9.19 11.25 14.71
C PHE A 400 8.45 11.37 16.05
N LEU A 401 7.36 10.60 16.20
CA LEU A 401 6.43 10.75 17.31
C LEU A 401 6.67 9.74 18.44
N THR A 402 7.41 8.65 18.15
CA THR A 402 7.63 7.55 19.09
C THR A 402 8.55 7.94 20.24
N ARG A 403 8.33 7.30 21.39
CA ARG A 403 9.16 7.37 22.60
C ARG A 403 9.48 5.95 23.07
N ARG A 404 10.48 5.80 23.93
CA ARG A 404 10.84 4.49 24.48
C ARG A 404 9.68 3.74 25.13
N ALA A 405 8.79 4.46 25.80
CA ALA A 405 7.61 3.87 26.47
C ALA A 405 6.43 3.58 25.51
N SER A 406 6.50 4.02 24.25
CA SER A 406 5.42 3.89 23.27
C SER A 406 5.93 3.46 21.90
N GLU A 407 6.99 2.64 21.89
CA GLU A 407 7.51 2.09 20.65
C GLU A 407 6.48 1.17 19.98
N THR A 408 6.37 1.28 18.65
CA THR A 408 5.58 0.37 17.84
C THR A 408 6.44 -0.76 17.28
N THR A 409 5.81 -1.86 16.88
CA THR A 409 6.50 -3.01 16.28
C THR A 409 7.41 -2.64 15.09
N PRO A 410 6.99 -1.79 14.11
CA PRO A 410 7.88 -1.34 13.04
C PRO A 410 9.13 -0.60 13.54
N ILE A 411 8.99 0.26 14.53
CA ILE A 411 10.12 0.98 15.15
C ILE A 411 11.07 -0.01 15.83
N GLN A 412 10.53 -0.95 16.59
CA GLN A 412 11.33 -1.96 17.28
C GLN A 412 12.08 -2.86 16.29
N ILE A 413 11.46 -3.29 15.19
CA ILE A 413 12.13 -4.03 14.10
C ILE A 413 13.34 -3.23 13.59
N SER A 414 13.14 -1.97 13.23
CA SER A 414 14.21 -1.11 12.71
C SER A 414 15.36 -0.95 13.73
N ARG A 415 15.02 -0.76 14.98
CA ARG A 415 16.01 -0.63 16.08
C ARG A 415 16.81 -1.92 16.30
N LEU A 416 16.14 -3.07 16.32
CA LEU A 416 16.77 -4.37 16.56
C LEU A 416 17.66 -4.79 15.39
N LEU A 417 17.25 -4.55 14.14
CA LEU A 417 18.08 -4.81 12.95
C LEU A 417 19.35 -3.94 12.92
N GLY A 418 19.29 -2.73 13.49
CA GLY A 418 20.46 -1.85 13.63
C GLY A 418 21.40 -2.18 14.79
N ARG A 419 21.08 -3.20 15.60
CA ARG A 419 21.90 -3.62 16.74
C ARG A 419 22.57 -4.96 16.48
N PRO A 420 23.85 -5.13 16.85
CA PRO A 420 24.52 -6.42 16.74
C PRO A 420 23.93 -7.43 17.73
N GLY A 421 24.04 -8.72 17.40
CA GLY A 421 23.63 -9.83 18.25
C GLY A 421 22.52 -10.68 17.66
N ASP A 422 22.66 -12.00 17.81
CA ASP A 422 21.79 -12.99 17.21
C ASP A 422 20.34 -12.91 17.74
N THR A 423 20.20 -12.69 19.06
CA THR A 423 18.88 -12.52 19.68
C THR A 423 18.15 -11.29 19.15
N ASN A 424 18.85 -10.16 18.90
CA ASN A 424 18.25 -8.97 18.30
C ASN A 424 17.73 -9.26 16.89
N GLN A 425 18.51 -9.94 16.07
CA GLN A 425 18.11 -10.32 14.71
C GLN A 425 16.92 -11.28 14.71
N LEU A 426 16.97 -12.34 15.53
CA LEU A 426 15.88 -13.31 15.68
C LEU A 426 14.58 -12.62 16.12
N THR A 427 14.65 -11.72 17.09
CA THR A 427 13.50 -10.96 17.60
C THR A 427 12.94 -10.03 16.52
N ALA A 428 13.80 -9.35 15.75
CA ALA A 428 13.36 -8.48 14.66
C ALA A 428 12.63 -9.26 13.56
N TYR A 429 13.16 -10.42 13.14
CA TYR A 429 12.51 -11.27 12.15
C TYR A 429 11.24 -11.94 12.68
N MET A 430 11.19 -12.30 13.96
CA MET A 430 9.97 -12.79 14.59
C MET A 430 8.87 -11.72 14.58
N LEU A 431 9.17 -10.48 14.97
CA LEU A 431 8.22 -9.37 14.91
C LEU A 431 7.75 -9.08 13.47
N ALA A 432 8.67 -9.14 12.50
CA ALA A 432 8.33 -9.03 11.09
C ALA A 432 7.41 -10.16 10.63
N THR A 433 7.63 -11.41 11.09
CA THR A 433 6.75 -12.56 10.83
C THR A 433 5.36 -12.35 11.38
N LEU A 434 5.22 -11.82 12.60
CA LEU A 434 3.91 -11.46 13.18
C LEU A 434 3.18 -10.41 12.35
N LEU A 435 3.87 -9.35 11.91
CA LEU A 435 3.27 -8.34 11.04
C LEU A 435 2.84 -8.90 9.70
N ILE A 436 3.62 -9.81 9.08
CA ILE A 436 3.23 -10.53 7.87
C ILE A 436 1.93 -11.30 8.11
N ALA A 437 1.87 -12.07 9.22
CA ALA A 437 0.69 -12.87 9.55
C ALA A 437 -0.57 -11.99 9.73
N VAL A 438 -0.45 -10.85 10.42
CA VAL A 438 -1.56 -9.90 10.60
C VAL A 438 -2.00 -9.31 9.25
N CYS A 439 -1.06 -8.86 8.41
CA CYS A 439 -1.39 -8.32 7.09
C CYS A 439 -2.06 -9.35 6.18
N VAL A 440 -1.57 -10.59 6.16
CA VAL A 440 -2.19 -11.69 5.41
C VAL A 440 -3.61 -11.98 5.92
N ALA A 441 -3.81 -12.02 7.25
CA ALA A 441 -5.14 -12.20 7.83
C ALA A 441 -6.11 -11.10 7.41
N VAL A 442 -5.69 -9.82 7.43
CA VAL A 442 -6.51 -8.68 6.97
C VAL A 442 -6.87 -8.82 5.48
N VAL A 443 -5.91 -9.22 4.63
CA VAL A 443 -6.18 -9.46 3.19
C VAL A 443 -7.24 -10.55 3.01
N LEU A 444 -7.11 -11.66 3.72
CA LEU A 444 -8.06 -12.77 3.63
C LEU A 444 -9.47 -12.36 4.09
N ILE A 445 -9.57 -11.52 5.10
CA ILE A 445 -10.87 -10.97 5.57
C ILE A 445 -11.49 -10.09 4.47
N ILE A 446 -10.71 -9.18 3.86
CA ILE A 446 -11.19 -8.29 2.80
C ILE A 446 -11.62 -9.07 1.55
N ASP A 447 -10.84 -10.09 1.14
CA ASP A 447 -11.15 -10.88 -0.06
C ASP A 447 -12.32 -11.84 0.16
N ARG A 448 -12.53 -12.36 1.38
CA ARG A 448 -13.70 -13.21 1.70
C ARG A 448 -15.02 -12.50 1.36
N ASP A 449 -15.11 -11.21 1.67
CA ASP A 449 -16.30 -10.41 1.35
C ASP A 449 -16.51 -10.21 -0.16
N ARG A 450 -15.46 -10.32 -0.98
CA ARG A 450 -15.54 -10.27 -2.45
C ARG A 450 -15.89 -11.63 -3.07
N MET A 451 -15.46 -12.74 -2.46
CA MET A 451 -15.71 -14.09 -2.97
C MET A 451 -17.17 -14.56 -2.77
N VAL A 452 -17.89 -14.02 -1.79
CA VAL A 452 -19.31 -14.34 -1.52
C VAL A 452 -20.25 -13.72 -2.57
N LYS A 453 -19.77 -12.82 -3.43
CA LYS A 453 -20.58 -12.09 -4.44
C LYS A 453 -20.46 -12.65 -5.87
N GLN A 454 -19.74 -13.76 -6.10
CA GLN A 454 -19.57 -14.43 -7.40
C GLN A 454 -19.97 -15.90 -7.34
#